data_e7a275db2daa1c2b4f69aa3e36cf4835
#
_entry.id   e7a275db2daa1c2b4f69aa3e36cf4835
#
_cell.length_a   1.000
_cell.length_b   1.000
_cell.length_c   1.000
_cell.angle_alpha   90.00
_cell.angle_beta   90.00
_cell.angle_gamma   90.00
#
_symmetry.space_group_name_H-M   'P 1'
#
loop_
_entity.id
_entity.type
_entity.pdbx_description
1 polymer ?
#
loop_
_entity_poly.entity_id
_entity_poly.type
_entity_poly.pdbx_seq_one_letter_code
_entity_poly.pdbx_strand_id
1 'polypeptide(L)'
;MEKEYVSHIGGHITLFFTVEKEGRLLRNQGSRGVGINIQHGVEVKLSIKQDGGNIEDSTISVYDLSGNLMPNSDIFYRDLIDELVYAKLIDDDNSFDILVSLELPTSQGFGMSAAGLIAVALAFREYSKRGNIDQYYRICHRIERQHGSGLGDVLGIYAGGVEIRLQPGAPGASGTSLGF
;
A
#
# COMPACT_ATOMS: atom_id res chain seq x y z
N MET A 1 -18.60 -7.55 20.15
CA MET A 1 -18.34 -6.78 18.91
C MET A 1 -16.98 -7.19 18.42
N GLU A 2 -16.91 -7.67 17.21
CA GLU A 2 -15.61 -7.94 16.57
C GLU A 2 -14.82 -6.64 16.48
N LYS A 3 -13.53 -6.72 16.74
CA LYS A 3 -12.66 -5.56 16.62
C LYS A 3 -12.26 -5.42 15.15
N GLU A 4 -12.71 -4.33 14.55
CA GLU A 4 -12.38 -3.95 13.18
C GLU A 4 -11.27 -2.90 13.19
N TYR A 5 -10.30 -3.06 12.30
CA TYR A 5 -9.22 -2.10 12.09
C TYR A 5 -9.44 -1.44 10.74
N VAL A 6 -9.71 -0.14 10.76
CA VAL A 6 -10.02 0.63 9.55
C VAL A 6 -8.85 1.51 9.19
N SER A 7 -8.52 1.55 7.90
CA SER A 7 -7.51 2.43 7.34
C SER A 7 -8.05 3.06 6.05
N HIS A 8 -7.76 4.34 5.84
CA HIS A 8 -8.08 5.04 4.60
C HIS A 8 -6.84 5.80 4.11
N ILE A 9 -6.51 5.60 2.83
CA ILE A 9 -5.37 6.26 2.18
C ILE A 9 -5.86 6.92 0.89
N GLY A 10 -5.63 8.20 0.78
CA GLY A 10 -5.94 8.97 -0.42
C GLY A 10 -5.12 8.55 -1.63
N GLY A 11 -5.64 8.79 -2.80
CA GLY A 11 -4.94 8.56 -4.06
C GLY A 11 -3.84 9.59 -4.31
N HIS A 12 -3.06 9.35 -5.36
CA HIS A 12 -1.96 10.22 -5.76
C HIS A 12 -2.00 10.46 -7.26
N ILE A 13 -1.88 11.71 -7.67
CA ILE A 13 -1.80 12.13 -9.08
C ILE A 13 -0.40 12.68 -9.34
N THR A 14 0.37 11.98 -10.17
CA THR A 14 1.66 12.49 -10.65
C THR A 14 1.45 13.51 -11.77
N LEU A 15 2.00 14.70 -11.62
CA LEU A 15 1.92 15.77 -12.62
C LEU A 15 3.03 15.65 -13.68
N PHE A 16 4.26 15.46 -13.23
CA PHE A 16 5.40 15.14 -14.10
C PHE A 16 6.47 14.36 -13.34
N PHE A 17 7.24 13.55 -14.04
CA PHE A 17 8.24 12.70 -13.42
C PHE A 17 9.34 12.28 -14.39
N THR A 18 10.49 11.88 -13.81
CA THR A 18 11.55 11.14 -14.48
C THR A 18 11.55 9.69 -14.00
N VAL A 19 12.01 8.78 -14.83
CA VAL A 19 12.05 7.34 -14.50
C VAL A 19 13.47 6.95 -14.16
N GLU A 20 13.69 6.38 -12.98
CA GLU A 20 14.99 5.86 -12.55
C GLU A 20 14.87 4.39 -12.14
N LYS A 21 15.16 3.51 -13.11
CA LYS A 21 15.10 2.04 -12.96
C LYS A 21 16.46 1.36 -12.86
N GLU A 22 17.56 2.10 -13.01
CA GLU A 22 18.91 1.55 -13.12
C GLU A 22 19.51 1.03 -11.79
N GLY A 23 18.86 1.27 -10.67
CA GLY A 23 19.29 0.75 -9.37
C GLY A 23 19.19 -0.78 -9.31
N ARG A 24 20.29 -1.49 -8.90
CA ARG A 24 20.28 -2.96 -8.69
C ARG A 24 19.27 -3.41 -7.62
N LEU A 25 18.99 -2.57 -6.64
CA LEU A 25 18.07 -2.86 -5.55
C LEU A 25 16.75 -2.13 -5.77
N LEU A 26 15.63 -2.86 -5.69
CA LEU A 26 14.29 -2.30 -5.87
C LEU A 26 14.04 -1.06 -4.99
N ARG A 27 14.56 -1.04 -3.76
CA ARG A 27 14.44 0.09 -2.84
C ARG A 27 15.06 1.41 -3.34
N ASN A 28 15.96 1.35 -4.34
CA ASN A 28 16.62 2.51 -4.92
C ASN A 28 15.97 2.94 -6.25
N GLN A 29 15.07 2.14 -6.79
CA GLN A 29 14.33 2.46 -8.01
C GLN A 29 13.15 3.36 -7.69
N GLY A 30 12.76 4.21 -8.62
CA GLY A 30 11.63 5.11 -8.43
C GLY A 30 11.57 6.21 -9.46
N SER A 31 11.00 7.33 -9.05
CA SER A 31 10.91 8.55 -9.87
C SER A 31 11.22 9.79 -9.06
N ARG A 32 11.79 10.80 -9.71
CA ARG A 32 11.72 12.19 -9.26
C ARG A 32 10.50 12.83 -9.88
N GLY A 33 9.96 13.86 -9.31
CA GLY A 33 8.82 14.53 -9.90
C GLY A 33 8.00 15.31 -8.90
N VAL A 34 6.80 15.68 -9.33
CA VAL A 34 5.83 16.40 -8.53
C VAL A 34 4.48 15.73 -8.68
N GLY A 35 3.72 15.68 -7.59
CA GLY A 35 2.38 15.14 -7.57
C GLY A 35 1.51 15.79 -6.51
N ILE A 36 0.27 15.35 -6.46
CA ILE A 36 -0.76 15.84 -5.54
C ILE A 36 -1.44 14.63 -4.91
N ASN A 37 -1.49 14.60 -3.59
CA ASN A 37 -2.32 13.66 -2.85
C ASN A 37 -3.76 14.17 -2.83
N ILE A 38 -4.70 13.29 -3.12
CA ILE A 38 -6.12 13.60 -3.14
C ILE A 38 -6.84 12.83 -2.02
N GLN A 39 -8.00 13.34 -1.61
CA GLN A 39 -8.73 12.79 -0.48
C GLN A 39 -9.33 11.41 -0.79
N HIS A 40 -9.95 11.24 -1.97
CA HIS A 40 -10.50 9.95 -2.37
C HIS A 40 -9.39 8.97 -2.68
N GLY A 41 -9.57 7.70 -2.27
CA GLY A 41 -8.54 6.70 -2.45
C GLY A 41 -9.01 5.28 -2.18
N VAL A 42 -8.49 4.66 -1.12
CA VAL A 42 -8.81 3.28 -0.75
C VAL A 42 -9.13 3.19 0.74
N GLU A 43 -10.31 2.67 1.07
CA GLU A 43 -10.67 2.26 2.41
C GLU A 43 -10.41 0.76 2.59
N VAL A 44 -9.86 0.37 3.73
CA VAL A 44 -9.64 -1.02 4.13
C VAL A 44 -10.27 -1.27 5.49
N LYS A 45 -11.00 -2.39 5.60
CA LYS A 45 -11.49 -2.96 6.85
C LYS A 45 -10.88 -4.32 7.05
N LEU A 46 -10.22 -4.50 8.19
CA LEU A 46 -9.55 -5.71 8.60
C LEU A 46 -10.20 -6.24 9.88
N SER A 47 -10.67 -7.47 9.88
CA SER A 47 -11.18 -8.16 11.06
C SER A 47 -10.54 -9.55 11.20
N ILE A 48 -10.43 -10.05 12.44
CA ILE A 48 -9.92 -11.39 12.73
C ILE A 48 -11.09 -12.36 12.56
N LYS A 49 -10.89 -13.47 11.84
CA LYS A 49 -11.90 -14.53 11.75
C LYS A 49 -12.07 -15.26 13.08
N GLN A 50 -13.30 -15.60 13.43
CA GLN A 50 -13.64 -16.23 14.71
C GLN A 50 -13.33 -17.72 14.78
N ASP A 51 -13.32 -18.40 13.64
CA ASP A 51 -13.13 -19.85 13.51
C ASP A 51 -11.67 -20.30 13.60
N GLY A 52 -10.76 -19.36 13.86
CA GLY A 52 -9.32 -19.63 13.90
C GLY A 52 -8.74 -19.78 12.50
N GLY A 53 -7.57 -20.38 12.42
CA GLY A 53 -6.85 -20.58 11.15
C GLY A 53 -5.52 -19.86 11.16
N ASN A 54 -4.84 -19.87 10.06
CA ASN A 54 -3.59 -19.16 9.85
C ASN A 54 -3.76 -18.08 8.79
N ILE A 55 -2.71 -17.34 8.54
CA ILE A 55 -2.71 -16.19 7.61
C ILE A 55 -3.14 -16.60 6.18
N GLU A 56 -2.83 -17.84 5.75
CA GLU A 56 -3.17 -18.37 4.42
C GLU A 56 -4.68 -18.54 4.24
N ASP A 57 -5.42 -18.76 5.33
CA ASP A 57 -6.89 -18.88 5.36
C ASP A 57 -7.61 -17.51 5.27
N SER A 58 -6.85 -16.41 5.19
CA SER A 58 -7.42 -15.06 5.10
C SER A 58 -8.16 -14.84 3.79
N THR A 59 -9.30 -14.15 3.87
CA THR A 59 -10.09 -13.74 2.72
C THR A 59 -9.76 -12.28 2.37
N ILE A 60 -9.49 -12.02 1.09
CA ILE A 60 -9.26 -10.65 0.59
C ILE A 60 -10.29 -10.36 -0.49
N SER A 61 -11.16 -9.40 -0.23
CA SER A 61 -12.21 -8.98 -1.17
C SER A 61 -11.94 -7.53 -1.59
N VAL A 62 -11.74 -7.32 -2.89
CA VAL A 62 -11.47 -6.00 -3.47
C VAL A 62 -12.70 -5.55 -4.26
N TYR A 63 -13.21 -4.38 -3.98
CA TYR A 63 -14.37 -3.79 -4.63
C TYR A 63 -13.99 -2.52 -5.39
N ASP A 64 -14.52 -2.38 -6.60
CA ASP A 64 -14.38 -1.15 -7.38
C ASP A 64 -15.26 -0.01 -6.83
N LEU A 65 -15.13 1.17 -7.42
CA LEU A 65 -15.90 2.37 -7.03
C LEU A 65 -17.43 2.21 -7.17
N SER A 66 -17.90 1.19 -7.91
CA SER A 66 -19.32 0.86 -8.07
C SER A 66 -19.78 -0.24 -7.11
N GLY A 67 -18.89 -0.74 -6.27
CA GLY A 67 -19.16 -1.83 -5.33
C GLY A 67 -19.14 -3.22 -5.96
N ASN A 68 -18.62 -3.39 -7.16
CA ASN A 68 -18.47 -4.70 -7.80
C ASN A 68 -17.18 -5.38 -7.32
N LEU A 69 -17.27 -6.67 -7.00
CA LEU A 69 -16.11 -7.47 -6.67
C LEU A 69 -15.15 -7.57 -7.87
N MET A 70 -13.89 -7.29 -7.63
CA MET A 70 -12.81 -7.38 -8.62
C MET A 70 -12.10 -8.73 -8.51
N PRO A 71 -12.36 -9.69 -9.41
CA PRO A 71 -11.75 -11.02 -9.33
C PRO A 71 -10.23 -10.94 -9.56
N ASN A 72 -9.48 -11.82 -8.88
CA ASN A 72 -8.01 -11.92 -8.96
C ASN A 72 -7.22 -10.65 -8.60
N SER A 73 -7.83 -9.71 -7.88
CA SER A 73 -7.15 -8.51 -7.38
C SER A 73 -6.49 -8.72 -6.01
N ASP A 74 -6.63 -9.90 -5.41
CA ASP A 74 -6.10 -10.28 -4.10
C ASP A 74 -4.60 -10.60 -4.12
N ILE A 75 -4.04 -11.06 -5.24
CA ILE A 75 -2.63 -11.49 -5.38
C ILE A 75 -1.67 -10.41 -4.87
N PHE A 76 -1.92 -9.17 -5.24
CA PHE A 76 -1.10 -8.02 -4.87
C PHE A 76 -1.04 -7.79 -3.34
N TYR A 77 -2.15 -8.06 -2.66
CA TYR A 77 -2.24 -7.93 -1.21
C TYR A 77 -1.71 -9.18 -0.49
N ARG A 78 -1.79 -10.38 -1.11
CA ARG A 78 -1.18 -11.59 -0.54
C ARG A 78 0.33 -11.45 -0.46
N ASP A 79 0.98 -10.98 -1.53
CA ASP A 79 2.43 -10.72 -1.51
C ASP A 79 2.82 -9.71 -0.43
N LEU A 80 1.97 -8.70 -0.17
CA LEU A 80 2.18 -7.76 0.94
C LEU A 80 2.12 -8.46 2.30
N ILE A 81 1.10 -9.31 2.52
CA ILE A 81 0.91 -10.04 3.77
C ILE A 81 2.08 -10.96 4.03
N ASP A 82 2.53 -11.72 3.03
CA ASP A 82 3.70 -12.61 3.12
C ASP A 82 4.96 -11.84 3.54
N GLU A 83 5.16 -10.65 2.97
CA GLU A 83 6.28 -9.80 3.33
C GLU A 83 6.15 -9.21 4.74
N LEU A 84 4.94 -8.92 5.22
CA LEU A 84 4.72 -8.48 6.61
C LEU A 84 5.01 -9.61 7.60
N VAL A 85 4.62 -10.85 7.30
CA VAL A 85 4.95 -12.05 8.08
C VAL A 85 6.47 -12.29 8.09
N TYR A 86 7.09 -12.28 6.90
CA TYR A 86 8.54 -12.45 6.77
C TYR A 86 9.32 -11.41 7.57
N ALA A 87 8.86 -10.17 7.58
CA ALA A 87 9.44 -9.08 8.36
C ALA A 87 9.12 -9.13 9.87
N LYS A 88 8.32 -10.12 10.32
CA LYS A 88 7.83 -10.29 11.70
C LYS A 88 7.06 -9.07 12.23
N LEU A 89 6.39 -8.36 11.33
CA LEU A 89 5.49 -7.27 11.66
C LEU A 89 4.10 -7.76 12.05
N ILE A 90 3.72 -8.94 11.56
CA ILE A 90 2.54 -9.71 11.98
C ILE A 90 2.94 -11.18 12.18
N ASP A 91 2.16 -11.90 12.96
CA ASP A 91 2.28 -13.36 13.09
C ASP A 91 1.39 -14.07 12.04
N ASP A 92 1.63 -15.35 11.81
CA ASP A 92 0.88 -16.18 10.86
C ASP A 92 -0.21 -17.03 11.51
N ASP A 93 -0.42 -16.87 12.82
CA ASP A 93 -1.30 -17.66 13.68
C ASP A 93 -2.77 -17.22 13.71
N ASN A 94 -3.15 -16.26 12.87
CA ASN A 94 -4.52 -15.77 12.74
C ASN A 94 -4.91 -15.65 11.25
N SER A 95 -6.19 -15.86 10.97
CA SER A 95 -6.81 -15.56 9.68
C SER A 95 -7.66 -14.30 9.75
N PHE A 96 -7.78 -13.61 8.62
CA PHE A 96 -8.43 -12.31 8.55
C PHE A 96 -9.44 -12.24 7.41
N ASP A 97 -10.49 -11.45 7.62
CA ASP A 97 -11.32 -10.91 6.55
C ASP A 97 -10.84 -9.50 6.24
N ILE A 98 -10.42 -9.29 5.00
CA ILE A 98 -9.84 -8.03 4.52
C ILE A 98 -10.72 -7.53 3.38
N LEU A 99 -11.39 -6.41 3.62
CA LEU A 99 -12.24 -5.74 2.65
C LEU A 99 -11.52 -4.49 2.16
N VAL A 100 -11.28 -4.41 0.86
CA VAL A 100 -10.63 -3.28 0.20
C VAL A 100 -11.63 -2.61 -0.72
N SER A 101 -11.94 -1.35 -0.48
CA SER A 101 -12.91 -0.57 -1.26
C SER A 101 -12.18 0.57 -1.98
N LEU A 102 -12.23 0.55 -3.31
CA LEU A 102 -11.63 1.59 -4.15
C LEU A 102 -12.65 2.70 -4.40
N GLU A 103 -12.28 3.94 -4.11
CA GLU A 103 -13.11 5.12 -4.36
C GLU A 103 -12.84 5.76 -5.73
N LEU A 104 -11.82 5.29 -6.46
CA LEU A 104 -11.42 5.79 -7.76
C LEU A 104 -11.10 4.62 -8.70
N PRO A 105 -11.19 4.83 -10.03
CA PRO A 105 -10.90 3.76 -11.00
C PRO A 105 -9.42 3.39 -10.99
N THR A 106 -9.15 2.10 -11.19
CA THR A 106 -7.78 1.58 -11.37
C THR A 106 -7.22 1.93 -12.74
N SER A 107 -5.88 1.93 -12.86
CA SER A 107 -5.17 2.15 -14.14
C SER A 107 -5.45 3.49 -14.83
N GLN A 108 -5.91 4.50 -14.07
CA GLN A 108 -6.21 5.86 -14.56
C GLN A 108 -5.27 6.92 -13.97
N GLY A 109 -4.15 6.50 -13.37
CA GLY A 109 -3.15 7.44 -12.83
C GLY A 109 -3.47 8.02 -11.46
N PHE A 110 -4.39 7.41 -10.71
CA PHE A 110 -4.76 7.84 -9.34
C PHE A 110 -3.95 7.15 -8.22
N GLY A 111 -2.93 6.35 -8.55
CA GLY A 111 -2.10 5.67 -7.55
C GLY A 111 -2.84 4.63 -6.71
N MET A 112 -3.94 4.03 -7.21
CA MET A 112 -4.79 3.13 -6.43
C MET A 112 -4.07 1.88 -5.94
N SER A 113 -3.09 1.35 -6.67
CA SER A 113 -2.29 0.21 -6.21
C SER A 113 -1.46 0.57 -4.97
N ALA A 114 -0.76 1.71 -5.01
CA ALA A 114 0.01 2.19 -3.87
C ALA A 114 -0.88 2.50 -2.67
N ALA A 115 -1.99 3.22 -2.89
CA ALA A 115 -2.94 3.55 -1.84
C ALA A 115 -3.52 2.30 -1.17
N GLY A 116 -3.90 1.29 -1.96
CA GLY A 116 -4.42 0.02 -1.46
C GLY A 116 -3.39 -0.76 -0.64
N LEU A 117 -2.15 -0.91 -1.14
CA LEU A 117 -1.07 -1.54 -0.37
C LEU A 117 -0.82 -0.84 0.96
N ILE A 118 -0.72 0.49 0.94
CA ILE A 118 -0.48 1.27 2.15
C ILE A 118 -1.65 1.14 3.12
N ALA A 119 -2.90 1.19 2.64
CA ALA A 119 -4.08 1.05 3.49
C ALA A 119 -4.12 -0.32 4.18
N VAL A 120 -3.88 -1.43 3.45
CA VAL A 120 -3.80 -2.78 4.04
C VAL A 120 -2.64 -2.86 5.04
N ALA A 121 -1.46 -2.38 4.67
CA ALA A 121 -0.28 -2.40 5.53
C ALA A 121 -0.51 -1.64 6.85
N LEU A 122 -1.16 -0.46 6.79
CA LEU A 122 -1.45 0.34 7.98
C LEU A 122 -2.59 -0.25 8.84
N ALA A 123 -3.57 -0.94 8.25
CA ALA A 123 -4.56 -1.71 9.00
C ALA A 123 -3.88 -2.83 9.81
N PHE A 124 -2.95 -3.57 9.22
CA PHE A 124 -2.14 -4.56 9.93
C PHE A 124 -1.22 -3.94 10.99
N ARG A 125 -0.66 -2.77 10.73
CA ARG A 125 0.12 -2.05 11.75
C ARG A 125 -0.74 -1.66 12.94
N GLU A 126 -1.98 -1.22 12.71
CA GLU A 126 -2.93 -0.89 13.78
C GLU A 126 -3.33 -2.13 14.57
N TYR A 127 -3.47 -3.29 13.91
CA TYR A 127 -3.70 -4.59 14.55
C TYR A 127 -2.52 -5.02 15.42
N SER A 128 -1.33 -5.13 14.84
CA SER A 128 -0.15 -5.75 15.48
C SER A 128 0.57 -4.83 16.46
N LYS A 129 0.47 -3.51 16.26
CA LYS A 129 1.21 -2.46 17.00
C LYS A 129 2.74 -2.64 16.91
N ARG A 130 3.25 -3.37 15.90
CA ARG A 130 4.68 -3.63 15.70
C ARG A 130 5.27 -2.72 14.63
N GLY A 131 6.58 -2.52 14.71
CA GLY A 131 7.36 -1.78 13.72
C GLY A 131 7.07 -0.28 13.67
N ASN A 132 7.85 0.41 12.88
CA ASN A 132 7.65 1.83 12.58
C ASN A 132 6.99 2.00 11.20
N ILE A 133 6.44 3.15 10.95
CA ILE A 133 5.68 3.46 9.73
C ILE A 133 6.53 3.28 8.46
N ASP A 134 7.82 3.66 8.52
CA ASP A 134 8.72 3.55 7.36
C ASP A 134 8.94 2.11 6.90
N GLN A 135 8.90 1.14 7.84
CA GLN A 135 9.02 -0.28 7.47
C GLN A 135 7.86 -0.72 6.57
N TYR A 136 6.63 -0.32 6.90
CA TYR A 136 5.44 -0.63 6.12
C TYR A 136 5.49 0.03 4.74
N TYR A 137 5.82 1.31 4.66
CA TYR A 137 5.96 2.00 3.38
C TYR A 137 7.08 1.43 2.51
N ARG A 138 8.21 1.00 3.09
CA ARG A 138 9.29 0.32 2.34
C ARG A 138 8.84 -1.01 1.76
N ILE A 139 8.02 -1.77 2.49
CA ILE A 139 7.44 -3.03 1.99
C ILE A 139 6.50 -2.73 0.84
N CYS A 140 5.56 -1.79 0.99
CA CYS A 140 4.66 -1.38 -0.08
C CYS A 140 5.41 -0.94 -1.34
N HIS A 141 6.45 -0.12 -1.20
CA HIS A 141 7.29 0.30 -2.31
C HIS A 141 7.96 -0.91 -3.01
N ARG A 142 8.46 -1.89 -2.25
CA ARG A 142 9.06 -3.10 -2.81
C ARG A 142 8.05 -3.90 -3.62
N ILE A 143 6.85 -4.14 -3.08
CA ILE A 143 5.77 -4.85 -3.79
C ILE A 143 5.40 -4.13 -5.08
N GLU A 144 5.18 -2.82 -5.06
CA GLU A 144 4.93 -2.04 -6.27
C GLU A 144 6.03 -2.20 -7.32
N ARG A 145 7.29 -2.21 -6.89
CA ARG A 145 8.42 -2.40 -7.81
C ARG A 145 8.50 -3.82 -8.37
N GLN A 146 8.18 -4.84 -7.58
CA GLN A 146 8.12 -6.25 -8.02
C GLN A 146 7.05 -6.45 -9.10
N HIS A 147 5.87 -5.89 -8.90
CA HIS A 147 4.75 -5.97 -9.86
C HIS A 147 4.86 -4.97 -11.02
N GLY A 148 5.79 -4.02 -10.95
CA GLY A 148 5.92 -2.98 -11.97
C GLY A 148 4.76 -1.99 -12.04
N SER A 149 3.93 -1.90 -11.00
CA SER A 149 2.69 -1.12 -10.96
C SER A 149 2.93 0.38 -10.73
N GLY A 150 3.93 0.77 -9.95
CA GLY A 150 4.22 2.18 -9.66
C GLY A 150 5.71 2.48 -9.54
N LEU A 151 6.09 3.74 -9.69
CA LEU A 151 7.47 4.22 -9.57
C LEU A 151 7.65 5.24 -8.44
N GLY A 152 6.63 6.02 -8.14
CA GLY A 152 6.74 7.12 -7.22
C GLY A 152 5.54 7.33 -6.31
N ASP A 153 4.45 6.62 -6.53
CA ASP A 153 3.20 6.85 -5.81
C ASP A 153 3.33 6.58 -4.31
N VAL A 154 4.02 5.51 -3.91
CA VAL A 154 4.27 5.22 -2.48
C VAL A 154 5.06 6.34 -1.82
N LEU A 155 6.10 6.89 -2.49
CA LEU A 155 6.88 8.00 -1.94
C LEU A 155 6.08 9.31 -1.93
N GLY A 156 5.23 9.53 -2.95
CA GLY A 156 4.34 10.67 -3.03
C GLY A 156 3.27 10.66 -1.94
N ILE A 157 2.62 9.52 -1.72
CA ILE A 157 1.63 9.35 -0.64
C ILE A 157 2.29 9.53 0.73
N TYR A 158 3.51 8.99 0.91
CA TYR A 158 4.27 9.18 2.15
C TYR A 158 4.56 10.65 2.47
N ALA A 159 4.87 11.46 1.45
CA ALA A 159 5.13 12.89 1.62
C ALA A 159 3.86 13.68 2.00
N GLY A 160 2.71 13.31 1.44
CA GLY A 160 1.44 13.99 1.66
C GLY A 160 1.31 15.33 0.91
N GLY A 161 0.10 15.87 0.85
CA GLY A 161 -0.19 17.20 0.27
C GLY A 161 0.19 17.34 -1.20
N VAL A 162 0.69 18.49 -1.59
CA VAL A 162 1.43 18.69 -2.84
C VAL A 162 2.86 18.25 -2.60
N GLU A 163 3.38 17.30 -3.39
CA GLU A 163 4.65 16.68 -3.10
C GLU A 163 5.70 16.90 -4.19
N ILE A 164 6.96 16.94 -3.76
CA ILE A 164 8.12 17.00 -4.63
C ILE A 164 9.05 15.82 -4.27
N ARG A 165 9.23 14.88 -5.19
CA ARG A 165 10.17 13.77 -5.05
C ARG A 165 11.56 14.20 -5.54
N LEU A 166 12.46 14.40 -4.60
CA LEU A 166 13.82 14.88 -4.86
C LEU A 166 14.79 13.76 -5.25
N GLN A 167 14.63 12.59 -4.63
CA GLN A 167 15.41 11.40 -4.92
C GLN A 167 14.49 10.19 -5.07
N PRO A 168 14.75 9.31 -6.06
CA PRO A 168 13.98 8.09 -6.24
C PRO A 168 14.26 7.08 -5.13
N GLY A 169 13.29 6.22 -4.87
CA GLY A 169 13.46 5.10 -3.96
C GLY A 169 12.40 5.03 -2.86
N ALA A 170 12.60 4.06 -1.96
CA ALA A 170 11.67 3.79 -0.88
C ALA A 170 11.72 4.86 0.22
N PRO A 171 10.56 5.23 0.81
CA PRO A 171 10.49 6.12 1.96
C PRO A 171 11.34 5.63 3.15
N GLY A 172 11.98 6.54 3.87
CA GLY A 172 12.85 6.19 5.01
C GLY A 172 14.08 5.38 4.63
N ALA A 173 14.45 5.34 3.33
CA ALA A 173 15.67 4.73 2.81
C ALA A 173 16.35 5.67 1.82
N SER A 174 16.35 5.35 0.51
CA SER A 174 16.95 6.21 -0.53
C SER A 174 16.01 7.30 -1.03
N GLY A 175 14.69 7.09 -0.97
CA GLY A 175 13.70 8.06 -1.42
C GLY A 175 13.63 9.29 -0.51
N THR A 176 13.65 10.47 -1.13
CA THR A 176 13.50 11.75 -0.44
C THR A 176 12.43 12.58 -1.12
N SER A 177 11.49 13.07 -0.33
CA SER A 177 10.38 13.90 -0.80
C SER A 177 10.07 15.02 0.20
N LEU A 178 9.43 16.05 -0.30
CA LEU A 178 8.87 17.16 0.48
C LEU A 178 7.36 17.18 0.24
N GLY A 179 6.56 17.41 1.28
CA GLY A 179 5.12 17.62 1.22
C GLY A 179 4.77 19.03 1.72
N PHE A 180 3.73 19.65 1.13
CA PHE A 180 3.26 21.01 1.41
C PHE A 180 1.76 21.03 1.64
#